data_06fdbfd3167be31a5f0df8f49f6c3936
#
_entry.id   06fdbfd3167be31a5f0df8f49f6c3936
#
_cell.length_a   1.000
_cell.length_b   1.000
_cell.length_c   1.000
_cell.angle_alpha   90.00
_cell.angle_beta   90.00
_cell.angle_gamma   90.00
#
_symmetry.space_group_name_H-M   'P 1'
#
loop_
_entity.id
_entity.type
_entity.pdbx_description
1 polymer ?
#
loop_
_entity_poly.entity_id
_entity_poly.type
_entity_poly.pdbx_seq_one_letter_code
_entity_poly.pdbx_strand_id
1 'polypeptide(L)'
;MATIKTKRDRVKFASDNVTGACPEVLDAILKSNDGDRTPYGNDDLSKSLQDKFSEIFEKEVIVFPTSSGTAANALALSTMTPSFGNIYCHRLSHINVDECGAPEFYTGGAKLVNLNGINGKITAEELNNSISGKEFEDDLNGVELFIILKVLIYNEDVLQYRR
;
A
#
# COMPACT_ATOMS: atom_id res chain seq x y z
N MET A 1 -1.54 39.97 -14.14
CA MET A 1 -1.24 38.67 -13.49
C MET A 1 -1.77 38.69 -12.09
N ALA A 2 -2.81 37.93 -11.79
CA ALA A 2 -3.38 37.87 -10.45
C ALA A 2 -2.50 36.94 -9.60
N THR A 3 -1.90 37.50 -8.55
CA THR A 3 -1.15 36.70 -7.57
C THR A 3 -2.12 35.87 -6.76
N ILE A 4 -2.17 34.58 -7.01
CA ILE A 4 -2.95 33.65 -6.18
C ILE A 4 -2.25 33.59 -4.82
N LYS A 5 -2.79 34.29 -3.82
CA LYS A 5 -2.38 34.13 -2.44
C LYS A 5 -2.83 32.74 -1.96
N THR A 6 -1.92 31.77 -2.00
CA THR A 6 -2.14 30.48 -1.35
C THR A 6 -2.14 30.69 0.15
N LYS A 7 -3.30 30.49 0.77
CA LYS A 7 -3.49 30.54 2.22
C LYS A 7 -2.87 29.27 2.81
N ARG A 8 -1.55 29.23 2.99
CA ARG A 8 -0.85 28.20 3.75
C ARG A 8 -0.98 28.45 5.25
N ASP A 9 -2.22 28.47 5.76
CA ASP A 9 -2.47 28.67 7.17
C ASP A 9 -3.00 27.38 7.79
N ARG A 10 -2.13 26.59 8.32
CA ARG A 10 -2.20 25.38 9.14
C ARG A 10 -1.77 24.12 8.41
N VAL A 11 -0.71 23.52 8.91
CA VAL A 11 -0.41 22.11 8.64
C VAL A 11 -1.58 21.29 9.18
N LYS A 12 -2.33 20.67 8.29
CA LYS A 12 -3.41 19.76 8.65
C LYS A 12 -2.82 18.36 8.67
N PHE A 13 -2.82 17.73 9.83
CA PHE A 13 -2.54 16.30 9.97
C PHE A 13 -3.79 15.49 9.61
N ALA A 14 -4.30 15.70 8.40
CA ALA A 14 -5.36 14.92 7.81
C ALA A 14 -4.75 14.07 6.67
N SER A 15 -5.56 13.33 5.96
CA SER A 15 -5.10 12.59 4.79
C SER A 15 -4.49 13.53 3.73
N ASP A 16 -3.49 13.07 3.00
CA ASP A 16 -2.94 13.73 1.81
C ASP A 16 -4.01 14.00 0.74
N ASN A 17 -5.07 13.19 0.71
CA ASN A 17 -6.22 13.36 -0.17
C ASN A 17 -6.96 14.70 -0.02
N VAL A 18 -6.73 15.44 1.06
CA VAL A 18 -7.36 16.75 1.28
C VAL A 18 -6.52 17.93 0.80
N THR A 19 -5.33 17.67 0.28
CA THR A 19 -4.40 18.70 -0.19
C THR A 19 -4.26 18.67 -1.72
N GLY A 20 -3.92 19.80 -2.30
CA GLY A 20 -3.49 19.85 -3.69
C GLY A 20 -2.05 19.39 -3.85
N ALA A 21 -1.66 19.07 -5.08
CA ALA A 21 -0.28 18.76 -5.42
C ALA A 21 0.65 19.95 -5.11
N CYS A 22 1.88 19.65 -4.69
CA CYS A 22 2.88 20.68 -4.47
C CYS A 22 3.32 21.30 -5.81
N PRO A 23 3.87 22.54 -5.79
CA PRO A 23 4.27 23.22 -7.01
C PRO A 23 5.24 22.42 -7.88
N GLU A 24 6.16 21.69 -7.25
CA GLU A 24 7.16 20.86 -7.94
C GLU A 24 6.51 19.73 -8.75
N VAL A 25 5.46 19.11 -8.21
CA VAL A 25 4.68 18.09 -8.93
C VAL A 25 3.93 18.70 -10.11
N LEU A 26 3.29 19.87 -9.91
CA LEU A 26 2.59 20.56 -11.00
C LEU A 26 3.56 20.99 -12.10
N ASP A 27 4.74 21.50 -11.76
CA ASP A 27 5.78 21.85 -12.72
C ASP A 27 6.29 20.62 -13.49
N ALA A 28 6.44 19.49 -12.82
CA ALA A 28 6.83 18.22 -13.46
C ALA A 28 5.76 17.75 -14.46
N ILE A 29 4.48 17.84 -14.09
CA ILE A 29 3.37 17.52 -15.00
C ILE A 29 3.40 18.43 -16.23
N LEU A 30 3.54 19.74 -16.04
CA LEU A 30 3.60 20.71 -17.15
C LEU A 30 4.78 20.41 -18.09
N LYS A 31 5.95 20.13 -17.56
CA LYS A 31 7.15 19.78 -18.35
C LYS A 31 6.97 18.45 -19.09
N SER A 32 6.27 17.49 -18.49
CA SER A 32 6.04 16.17 -19.10
C SER A 32 4.95 16.21 -20.17
N ASN A 33 4.10 17.24 -20.18
CA ASN A 33 2.99 17.41 -21.12
C ASN A 33 3.42 18.13 -22.42
N ASP A 34 4.62 17.89 -22.88
CA ASP A 34 5.17 18.47 -24.12
C ASP A 34 5.44 17.39 -25.15
N GLY A 35 4.93 17.63 -26.37
CA GLY A 35 5.09 16.74 -27.52
C GLY A 35 4.39 15.38 -27.40
N ASP A 36 4.72 14.50 -28.35
CA ASP A 36 4.20 13.14 -28.42
C ASP A 36 5.12 12.15 -27.69
N ARG A 37 4.52 11.14 -27.06
CA ARG A 37 5.25 10.07 -26.39
C ARG A 37 4.70 8.69 -26.79
N THR A 38 5.59 7.70 -26.75
CA THR A 38 5.19 6.31 -26.99
C THR A 38 4.23 5.85 -25.91
N PRO A 39 3.04 5.31 -26.25
CA PRO A 39 2.05 4.91 -25.26
C PRO A 39 2.40 3.62 -24.54
N TYR A 40 1.59 3.25 -23.55
CA TYR A 40 1.65 2.00 -22.80
C TYR A 40 2.94 1.80 -21.96
N GLY A 41 3.47 2.89 -21.41
CA GLY A 41 4.68 2.84 -20.57
C GLY A 41 5.98 2.60 -21.34
N ASN A 42 5.95 2.73 -22.68
CA ASN A 42 7.14 2.56 -23.52
C ASN A 42 7.91 3.87 -23.76
N ASP A 43 7.49 4.96 -23.16
CA ASP A 43 8.18 6.23 -23.18
C ASP A 43 9.40 6.25 -22.26
N ASP A 44 10.31 7.19 -22.52
CA ASP A 44 11.56 7.29 -21.77
C ASP A 44 11.35 7.71 -20.29
N LEU A 45 10.29 8.46 -20.01
CA LEU A 45 9.96 8.85 -18.64
C LEU A 45 9.53 7.63 -17.82
N SER A 46 8.64 6.79 -18.36
CA SER A 46 8.22 5.54 -17.72
C SER A 46 9.39 4.58 -17.51
N LYS A 47 10.28 4.44 -18.49
CA LYS A 47 11.49 3.61 -18.35
C LYS A 47 12.43 4.13 -17.27
N SER A 48 12.57 5.44 -17.13
CA SER A 48 13.43 6.05 -16.11
C SER A 48 13.01 5.76 -14.68
N LEU A 49 11.75 5.32 -14.46
CA LEU A 49 11.29 4.93 -13.12
C LEU A 49 12.06 3.74 -12.55
N GLN A 50 12.38 2.76 -13.40
CA GLN A 50 13.13 1.57 -12.98
C GLN A 50 14.49 1.97 -12.40
N ASP A 51 15.21 2.83 -13.12
CA ASP A 51 16.54 3.27 -12.71
C ASP A 51 16.48 4.09 -11.42
N LYS A 52 15.52 5.03 -11.33
CA LYS A 52 15.35 5.87 -10.14
C LYS A 52 14.99 5.08 -8.89
N PHE A 53 14.10 4.12 -9.00
CA PHE A 53 13.73 3.28 -7.87
C PHE A 53 14.83 2.28 -7.51
N SER A 54 15.57 1.78 -8.51
CA SER A 54 16.75 0.93 -8.25
C SER A 54 17.85 1.70 -7.51
N GLU A 55 18.05 2.98 -7.83
CA GLU A 55 18.95 3.87 -7.09
C GLU A 55 18.48 4.07 -5.64
N ILE A 56 17.20 4.39 -5.42
CA ILE A 56 16.63 4.62 -4.08
C ILE A 56 16.72 3.37 -3.20
N PHE A 57 16.44 2.19 -3.77
CA PHE A 57 16.46 0.93 -3.02
C PHE A 57 17.83 0.24 -3.01
N GLU A 58 18.84 0.84 -3.65
CA GLU A 58 20.22 0.31 -3.76
C GLU A 58 20.26 -1.13 -4.32
N LYS A 59 19.31 -1.47 -5.18
CA LYS A 59 19.21 -2.76 -5.87
C LYS A 59 18.31 -2.67 -7.08
N GLU A 60 18.47 -3.59 -8.03
CA GLU A 60 17.56 -3.71 -9.15
C GLU A 60 16.13 -4.01 -8.65
N VAL A 61 15.17 -3.21 -9.10
CA VAL A 61 13.74 -3.36 -8.80
C VAL A 61 12.91 -3.21 -10.05
N ILE A 62 11.71 -3.78 -10.05
CA ILE A 62 10.71 -3.58 -11.09
C ILE A 62 9.57 -2.74 -10.49
N VAL A 63 9.20 -1.66 -11.16
CA VAL A 63 8.19 -0.71 -10.69
C VAL A 63 6.92 -0.85 -11.52
N PHE A 64 5.81 -1.04 -10.83
CA PHE A 64 4.48 -1.11 -11.44
C PHE A 64 3.61 0.03 -10.89
N PRO A 65 3.50 1.17 -11.58
CA PRO A 65 2.59 2.24 -11.18
C PRO A 65 1.15 1.77 -11.23
N THR A 66 0.39 2.04 -10.18
CA THR A 66 -1.03 1.71 -10.06
C THR A 66 -1.86 2.98 -9.82
N SER A 67 -3.15 2.91 -10.11
CA SER A 67 -4.06 4.06 -9.99
C SER A 67 -4.48 4.37 -8.55
N SER A 68 -4.30 3.44 -7.61
CA SER A 68 -4.68 3.62 -6.21
C SER A 68 -3.91 2.68 -5.29
N GLY A 69 -3.86 2.99 -4.00
CA GLY A 69 -3.30 2.11 -2.96
C GLY A 69 -4.03 0.78 -2.87
N THR A 70 -5.36 0.77 -2.99
CA THR A 70 -6.16 -0.46 -3.04
C THR A 70 -5.74 -1.37 -4.19
N ALA A 71 -5.53 -0.80 -5.39
CA ALA A 71 -5.03 -1.57 -6.52
C ALA A 71 -3.63 -2.14 -6.28
N ALA A 72 -2.74 -1.35 -5.66
CA ALA A 72 -1.40 -1.81 -5.30
C ALA A 72 -1.46 -2.97 -4.29
N ASN A 73 -2.25 -2.84 -3.24
CA ASN A 73 -2.43 -3.88 -2.23
C ASN A 73 -3.02 -5.16 -2.85
N ALA A 74 -4.10 -5.05 -3.60
CA ALA A 74 -4.76 -6.18 -4.23
C ALA A 74 -3.83 -6.93 -5.20
N LEU A 75 -3.08 -6.22 -6.04
CA LEU A 75 -2.10 -6.82 -6.95
C LEU A 75 -0.96 -7.49 -6.20
N ALA A 76 -0.36 -6.82 -5.22
CA ALA A 76 0.71 -7.40 -4.43
C ALA A 76 0.25 -8.68 -3.72
N LEU A 77 -0.89 -8.65 -3.07
CA LEU A 77 -1.44 -9.81 -2.37
C LEU A 77 -1.76 -10.95 -3.33
N SER A 78 -2.33 -10.66 -4.50
CA SER A 78 -2.67 -11.68 -5.50
C SER A 78 -1.46 -12.40 -6.08
N THR A 79 -0.30 -11.75 -6.13
CA THR A 79 0.94 -12.39 -6.61
C THR A 79 1.63 -13.24 -5.55
N MET A 80 1.33 -13.01 -4.28
CA MET A 80 2.03 -13.62 -3.15
C MET A 80 1.19 -14.61 -2.35
N THR A 81 -0.14 -14.65 -2.58
CA THR A 81 -1.04 -15.45 -1.74
C THR A 81 -1.91 -16.35 -2.62
N PRO A 82 -1.90 -17.67 -2.41
CA PRO A 82 -2.82 -18.55 -3.10
C PRO A 82 -4.26 -18.33 -2.60
N SER A 83 -5.23 -18.76 -3.39
CA SER A 83 -6.66 -18.55 -3.09
C SER A 83 -7.13 -19.20 -1.77
N PHE A 84 -6.42 -20.18 -1.28
CA PHE A 84 -6.67 -20.87 -0.01
C PHE A 84 -5.75 -20.40 1.13
N GLY A 85 -4.95 -19.35 0.89
CA GLY A 85 -4.00 -18.80 1.85
C GLY A 85 -4.64 -17.86 2.88
N ASN A 86 -3.87 -17.50 3.88
CA ASN A 86 -4.24 -16.53 4.89
C ASN A 86 -3.39 -15.27 4.77
N ILE A 87 -4.00 -14.11 4.96
CA ILE A 87 -3.38 -12.81 5.01
C ILE A 87 -3.61 -12.25 6.41
N TYR A 88 -2.55 -12.19 7.21
CA TYR A 88 -2.64 -11.67 8.57
C TYR A 88 -2.50 -10.15 8.58
N CYS A 89 -3.46 -9.48 9.16
CA CYS A 89 -3.48 -8.03 9.22
C CYS A 89 -4.07 -7.54 10.55
N HIS A 90 -3.77 -6.32 10.94
CA HIS A 90 -4.47 -5.72 12.07
C HIS A 90 -5.94 -5.50 11.73
N ARG A 91 -6.84 -5.71 12.67
CA ARG A 91 -8.29 -5.55 12.46
C ARG A 91 -8.71 -4.16 11.96
N LEU A 92 -7.89 -3.13 12.18
CA LEU A 92 -8.08 -1.77 11.68
C LEU A 92 -7.19 -1.45 10.47
N SER A 93 -6.59 -2.46 9.83
CA SER A 93 -5.80 -2.21 8.62
C SER A 93 -6.70 -1.78 7.47
N HIS A 94 -6.16 -0.94 6.59
CA HIS A 94 -6.86 -0.43 5.42
C HIS A 94 -7.42 -1.56 4.54
N ILE A 95 -6.65 -2.64 4.33
CA ILE A 95 -7.09 -3.80 3.55
C ILE A 95 -8.32 -4.49 4.13
N ASN A 96 -8.54 -4.38 5.45
CA ASN A 96 -9.69 -4.98 6.12
C ASN A 96 -10.91 -4.05 6.16
N VAL A 97 -10.71 -2.74 6.35
CA VAL A 97 -11.83 -1.82 6.65
C VAL A 97 -12.21 -0.92 5.49
N ASP A 98 -11.30 -0.61 4.56
CA ASP A 98 -11.49 0.43 3.55
C ASP A 98 -11.30 -0.02 2.09
N GLU A 99 -11.11 -1.31 1.82
CA GLU A 99 -10.85 -1.82 0.47
C GLU A 99 -11.97 -2.71 -0.11
N CYS A 100 -13.14 -2.73 0.53
CA CYS A 100 -14.35 -3.36 0.00
C CYS A 100 -14.17 -4.83 -0.44
N GLY A 101 -13.30 -5.61 0.21
CA GLY A 101 -13.03 -7.00 -0.15
C GLY A 101 -12.15 -7.17 -1.41
N ALA A 102 -11.44 -6.13 -1.83
CA ALA A 102 -10.53 -6.23 -2.97
C ALA A 102 -9.41 -7.28 -2.76
N PRO A 103 -8.77 -7.38 -1.57
CA PRO A 103 -7.79 -8.42 -1.32
C PRO A 103 -8.34 -9.83 -1.55
N GLU A 104 -9.49 -10.14 -0.99
CA GLU A 104 -10.13 -11.45 -1.11
C GLU A 104 -10.54 -11.72 -2.57
N PHE A 105 -11.08 -10.73 -3.24
CA PHE A 105 -11.51 -10.87 -4.63
C PHE A 105 -10.34 -11.17 -5.57
N TYR A 106 -9.28 -10.37 -5.51
CA TYR A 106 -8.15 -10.50 -6.43
C TYR A 106 -7.21 -11.67 -6.11
N THR A 107 -7.18 -12.15 -4.88
CA THR A 107 -6.48 -13.39 -4.51
C THR A 107 -7.27 -14.65 -4.87
N GLY A 108 -8.53 -14.48 -5.29
CA GLY A 108 -9.41 -15.61 -5.59
C GLY A 108 -9.96 -16.32 -4.36
N GLY A 109 -9.96 -15.67 -3.19
CA GLY A 109 -10.58 -16.20 -1.98
C GLY A 109 -9.66 -16.36 -0.76
N ALA A 110 -8.44 -15.82 -0.80
CA ALA A 110 -7.58 -15.82 0.38
C ALA A 110 -8.27 -15.10 1.56
N LYS A 111 -8.07 -15.61 2.76
CA LYS A 111 -8.77 -15.14 3.95
C LYS A 111 -7.97 -14.06 4.67
N LEU A 112 -8.60 -12.92 4.97
CA LEU A 112 -8.06 -11.96 5.92
C LEU A 112 -8.23 -12.51 7.35
N VAL A 113 -7.12 -12.67 8.05
CA VAL A 113 -7.07 -13.06 9.47
C VAL A 113 -6.76 -11.83 10.30
N ASN A 114 -7.78 -11.34 10.98
CA ASN A 114 -7.69 -10.09 11.74
C ASN A 114 -7.05 -10.32 13.10
N LEU A 115 -5.93 -9.67 13.33
CA LEU A 115 -5.20 -9.67 14.59
C LEU A 115 -5.50 -8.41 15.40
N ASN A 116 -5.46 -8.55 16.72
CA ASN A 116 -5.52 -7.42 17.63
C ASN A 116 -4.12 -6.82 17.83
N GLY A 117 -4.10 -5.63 18.42
CA GLY A 117 -2.85 -4.97 18.75
C GLY A 117 -3.09 -3.59 19.32
N ILE A 118 -2.19 -3.13 20.17
CA ILE A 118 -2.29 -1.81 20.79
C ILE A 118 -1.84 -0.76 19.78
N ASN A 119 -2.63 0.30 19.62
CA ASN A 119 -2.36 1.39 18.70
C ASN A 119 -2.14 0.94 17.23
N GLY A 120 -2.92 -0.03 16.79
CA GLY A 120 -2.83 -0.53 15.40
C GLY A 120 -1.55 -1.34 15.10
N LYS A 121 -0.82 -1.81 16.11
CA LYS A 121 0.44 -2.53 15.94
C LYS A 121 0.28 -3.97 16.35
N ILE A 122 0.60 -4.89 15.45
CA ILE A 122 0.67 -6.33 15.70
C ILE A 122 2.05 -6.63 16.29
N THR A 123 2.09 -7.41 17.37
CA THR A 123 3.35 -7.92 17.91
C THR A 123 3.74 -9.23 17.22
N ALA A 124 5.04 -9.55 17.26
CA ALA A 124 5.52 -10.83 16.75
C ALA A 124 4.90 -12.02 17.52
N GLU A 125 4.66 -11.84 18.80
CA GLU A 125 4.02 -12.84 19.65
C GLU A 125 2.56 -13.11 19.23
N GLU A 126 1.77 -12.04 19.03
CA GLU A 126 0.38 -12.16 18.54
C GLU A 126 0.31 -12.88 17.19
N LEU A 127 1.19 -12.49 16.27
CA LEU A 127 1.29 -13.14 14.98
C LEU A 127 1.65 -14.61 15.12
N ASN A 128 2.71 -14.93 15.87
CA ASN A 128 3.16 -16.31 16.07
C ASN A 128 2.09 -17.20 16.72
N ASN A 129 1.35 -16.67 17.70
CA ASN A 129 0.25 -17.40 18.32
C ASN A 129 -0.89 -17.70 17.33
N SER A 130 -1.15 -16.76 16.41
CA SER A 130 -2.20 -16.94 15.40
C SER A 130 -1.78 -17.90 14.28
N ILE A 131 -0.49 -17.94 13.94
CA ILE A 131 0.06 -18.87 12.95
C ILE A 131 0.12 -20.29 13.52
N SER A 132 0.60 -20.43 14.75
CA SER A 132 0.87 -21.73 15.36
C SER A 132 -0.36 -22.53 15.70
N GLY A 133 -1.57 -21.92 15.59
CA GLY A 133 -2.86 -22.54 15.78
C GLY A 133 -2.90 -23.48 16.96
N LYS A 134 -2.83 -22.97 18.19
CA LYS A 134 -2.79 -23.83 19.40
C LYS A 134 -3.95 -24.82 19.56
N GLU A 135 -4.87 -24.87 18.61
CA GLU A 135 -6.04 -25.74 18.63
C GLU A 135 -6.06 -26.84 17.56
N PHE A 136 -5.07 -26.86 16.63
CA PHE A 136 -5.01 -27.88 15.58
C PHE A 136 -3.58 -28.40 15.45
N GLU A 137 -3.19 -29.29 16.33
CA GLU A 137 -1.82 -29.86 16.36
C GLU A 137 -1.50 -30.86 15.25
N ASP A 138 -2.48 -31.25 14.44
CA ASP A 138 -2.28 -32.26 13.40
C ASP A 138 -2.78 -31.76 12.05
N ASP A 139 -1.90 -31.67 11.05
CA ASP A 139 -2.19 -31.46 9.62
C ASP A 139 -2.09 -30.06 8.99
N LEU A 140 -1.12 -29.24 9.34
CA LEU A 140 -0.83 -28.06 8.54
C LEU A 140 0.53 -28.11 7.81
N ASN A 141 0.84 -29.22 7.19
CA ASN A 141 1.89 -29.27 6.16
C ASN A 141 1.36 -28.70 4.84
N GLY A 142 1.35 -27.39 4.69
CA GLY A 142 1.02 -26.80 3.39
C GLY A 142 0.44 -25.41 3.36
N VAL A 143 0.38 -24.69 4.46
CA VAL A 143 -0.11 -23.30 4.43
C VAL A 143 1.06 -22.36 4.69
N GLU A 144 1.77 -22.03 3.66
CA GLU A 144 2.84 -21.06 3.74
C GLU A 144 2.57 -19.92 2.78
N LEU A 145 2.07 -18.83 3.29
CA LEU A 145 2.65 -17.52 2.98
C LEU A 145 2.02 -16.45 3.85
N PHE A 146 2.84 -15.84 4.66
CA PHE A 146 2.41 -14.78 5.55
C PHE A 146 2.84 -13.44 5.00
N ILE A 147 1.88 -12.59 4.70
CA ILE A 147 2.18 -11.22 4.35
C ILE A 147 1.70 -10.34 5.47
N ILE A 148 2.63 -9.81 6.21
CA ILE A 148 2.35 -8.73 7.12
C ILE A 148 2.35 -7.46 6.29
N LEU A 149 1.19 -7.09 5.78
CA LEU A 149 1.02 -5.79 5.17
C LEU A 149 0.83 -4.75 6.27
N LYS A 150 1.94 -4.44 6.94
CA LYS A 150 2.07 -3.24 7.73
C LYS A 150 2.98 -2.29 7.01
N VAL A 151 2.70 -2.04 5.79
CA VAL A 151 3.58 -1.23 5.00
C VAL A 151 2.95 0.11 4.76
N LEU A 152 3.67 1.12 5.10
CA LEU A 152 3.69 2.46 4.49
C LEU A 152 2.40 3.31 4.48
N ILE A 153 1.21 2.75 4.66
CA ILE A 153 -0.05 3.51 4.73
C ILE A 153 -0.32 4.01 6.15
N TYR A 154 0.51 3.64 7.10
CA TYR A 154 0.23 3.68 8.53
C TYR A 154 0.63 4.93 9.27
N ASN A 155 1.23 5.91 8.64
CA ASN A 155 1.49 7.18 9.33
C ASN A 155 0.22 8.03 9.49
N GLU A 156 -0.79 7.80 8.69
CA GLU A 156 -2.01 8.61 8.71
C GLU A 156 -3.03 8.12 9.74
N ASP A 157 -3.28 6.81 9.78
CA ASP A 157 -4.31 6.26 10.67
C ASP A 157 -3.92 6.31 12.16
N VAL A 158 -2.63 6.21 12.49
CA VAL A 158 -2.17 6.33 13.88
C VAL A 158 -2.34 7.75 14.41
N LEU A 159 -2.31 8.75 13.54
CA LEU A 159 -2.52 10.15 13.94
C LEU A 159 -4.01 10.50 14.09
N GLN A 160 -4.92 9.82 13.41
CA GLN A 160 -6.35 10.01 13.57
C GLN A 160 -6.89 9.50 14.91
N TYR A 161 -6.27 8.47 15.49
CA TYR A 161 -6.67 7.89 16.78
C TYR A 161 -6.06 8.58 18.02
N ARG A 162 -5.33 9.66 17.84
CA ARG A 162 -4.79 10.48 18.96
C ARG A 162 -5.63 11.70 19.29
N ARG A 163 -6.88 11.75 18.85
CA ARG A 163 -7.84 12.80 19.24
C ARG A 163 -8.81 12.30 20.29
#